data_314034ff49c6f06083c5bb95b8f80351
#
_entry.id   314034ff49c6f06083c5bb95b8f80351
#
_cell.length_a   1.000
_cell.length_b   1.000
_cell.length_c   1.000
_cell.angle_alpha   90.00
_cell.angle_beta   90.00
_cell.angle_gamma   90.00
#
_symmetry.space_group_name_H-M   'P 1'
#
loop_
_entity.id
_entity.type
_entity.pdbx_description
1 polymer ?
#
loop_
_entity_poly.entity_id
_entity_poly.type
_entity_poly.pdbx_seq_one_letter_code
_entity_poly.pdbx_strand_id
1 'polypeptide(L)'
;MSTEFKTYCIIGDPIDHSLSPAIHNAAFTTLGLNCSYIAFRVQEGQLKNSMDSLRAIKIGGFNVTMPHKVAVLDYVDSSDKIVEMVGAANTVNNEDGKFYAYNTDVVGFIEPLHQRKIDLNGYEVLILGAGGAARAVVVALSQEKGISKINIVNRNIDRSTNLANLINKLGLRANIISHDDIQKIAFRSNLIVNTTPLGMKNEESLIKSSSISK
;
A
#
# COMPACT_ATOMS: atom_id res chain seq x y z
N MET A 1 1.37 1.10 33.33
CA MET A 1 2.02 0.67 32.07
C MET A 1 2.10 -0.84 32.09
N SER A 2 1.71 -1.54 31.02
CA SER A 2 1.82 -3.01 30.95
C SER A 2 3.29 -3.38 31.06
N THR A 3 3.64 -4.28 31.99
CA THR A 3 4.98 -4.82 32.17
C THR A 3 5.28 -5.94 31.15
N GLU A 4 4.29 -6.36 30.40
CA GLU A 4 4.41 -7.42 29.41
C GLU A 4 5.17 -6.94 28.18
N PHE A 5 6.21 -7.66 27.81
CA PHE A 5 6.97 -7.41 26.58
C PHE A 5 6.16 -7.84 25.35
N LYS A 6 6.03 -6.95 24.36
CA LYS A 6 5.34 -7.25 23.09
C LYS A 6 6.26 -7.12 21.90
N THR A 7 6.19 -8.10 21.02
CA THR A 7 6.90 -8.07 19.74
C THR A 7 5.93 -7.74 18.61
N TYR A 8 6.38 -6.86 17.70
CA TYR A 8 5.72 -6.49 16.46
C TYR A 8 6.65 -6.79 15.30
N CYS A 9 6.11 -6.89 14.10
CA CYS A 9 6.95 -7.12 12.93
C CYS A 9 6.39 -6.53 11.64
N ILE A 10 7.21 -6.57 10.59
CA ILE A 10 6.76 -6.45 9.20
C ILE A 10 7.07 -7.74 8.47
N ILE A 11 6.13 -8.18 7.63
CA ILE A 11 6.29 -9.33 6.73
C ILE A 11 6.23 -8.91 5.27
N GLY A 12 7.07 -9.50 4.42
CA GLY A 12 7.13 -9.24 2.98
C GLY A 12 8.34 -9.86 2.32
N ASP A 13 8.45 -9.70 0.99
CA ASP A 13 9.60 -10.16 0.20
C ASP A 13 9.77 -9.29 -1.07
N PRO A 14 10.92 -8.61 -1.26
CA PRO A 14 12.04 -8.45 -0.32
C PRO A 14 11.72 -7.53 0.86
N ILE A 15 12.40 -7.72 2.00
CA ILE A 15 12.17 -6.94 3.23
C ILE A 15 13.45 -6.31 3.82
N ASP A 16 14.63 -6.70 3.34
CA ASP A 16 15.93 -6.36 3.92
C ASP A 16 16.21 -4.84 4.01
N HIS A 17 15.52 -4.06 3.19
CA HIS A 17 15.69 -2.59 3.13
C HIS A 17 14.59 -1.82 3.87
N SER A 18 13.73 -2.52 4.60
CA SER A 18 12.65 -1.88 5.33
C SER A 18 13.20 -1.01 6.47
N LEU A 19 12.77 0.26 6.50
CA LEU A 19 13.06 1.19 7.58
C LEU A 19 12.11 1.04 8.77
N SER A 20 11.06 0.21 8.65
CA SER A 20 10.06 0.04 9.70
C SER A 20 10.66 -0.37 11.04
N PRO A 21 11.63 -1.33 11.14
CA PRO A 21 12.24 -1.66 12.41
C PRO A 21 12.94 -0.46 13.07
N ALA A 22 13.68 0.34 12.30
CA ALA A 22 14.37 1.51 12.83
C ALA A 22 13.39 2.55 13.36
N ILE A 23 12.33 2.85 12.60
CA ILE A 23 11.31 3.85 12.95
C ILE A 23 10.53 3.43 14.20
N HIS A 24 10.01 2.19 14.21
CA HIS A 24 9.18 1.72 15.33
C HIS A 24 9.98 1.53 16.60
N ASN A 25 11.20 0.96 16.55
CA ASN A 25 12.02 0.78 17.74
C ASN A 25 12.46 2.13 18.34
N ALA A 26 12.78 3.13 17.51
CA ALA A 26 13.05 4.48 17.98
C ALA A 26 11.83 5.08 18.71
N ALA A 27 10.63 4.92 18.15
CA ALA A 27 9.39 5.38 18.77
C ALA A 27 9.11 4.64 20.08
N PHE A 28 9.27 3.32 20.14
CA PHE A 28 9.08 2.54 21.36
C PHE A 28 10.03 2.99 22.48
N THR A 29 11.31 3.21 22.14
CA THR A 29 12.30 3.73 23.09
C THR A 29 11.91 5.11 23.62
N THR A 30 11.53 6.03 22.72
CA THR A 30 11.16 7.41 23.08
C THR A 30 9.93 7.45 23.99
N LEU A 31 8.98 6.55 23.75
CA LEU A 31 7.72 6.46 24.51
C LEU A 31 7.84 5.57 25.77
N GLY A 32 9.01 4.97 26.03
CA GLY A 32 9.22 4.07 27.16
C GLY A 32 8.35 2.80 27.09
N LEU A 33 8.04 2.32 25.87
CA LEU A 33 7.25 1.13 25.68
C LEU A 33 8.13 -0.12 25.70
N ASN A 34 7.70 -1.15 26.44
CA ASN A 34 8.41 -2.45 26.50
C ASN A 34 8.06 -3.30 25.27
N CYS A 35 8.52 -2.86 24.09
CA CYS A 35 8.19 -3.46 22.81
C CYS A 35 9.43 -3.57 21.92
N SER A 36 9.39 -4.53 20.97
CA SER A 36 10.34 -4.63 19.88
C SER A 36 9.62 -4.74 18.53
N TYR A 37 10.30 -4.31 17.48
CA TYR A 37 9.83 -4.42 16.10
C TYR A 37 10.92 -5.02 15.22
N ILE A 38 10.59 -6.09 14.48
CA ILE A 38 11.53 -6.83 13.64
C ILE A 38 10.97 -7.04 12.22
N ALA A 39 11.84 -7.35 11.26
CA ALA A 39 11.43 -7.67 9.90
C ALA A 39 11.59 -9.18 9.64
N PHE A 40 10.57 -9.80 9.06
CA PHE A 40 10.61 -11.20 8.63
C PHE A 40 10.41 -11.29 7.12
N ARG A 41 11.36 -11.93 6.45
CA ARG A 41 11.20 -12.27 5.05
C ARG A 41 10.23 -13.44 4.92
N VAL A 42 9.11 -13.19 4.26
CA VAL A 42 8.09 -14.19 3.94
C VAL A 42 7.97 -14.29 2.43
N GLN A 43 8.42 -15.40 1.85
CA GLN A 43 8.35 -15.63 0.41
C GLN A 43 6.91 -15.91 -0.04
N GLU A 44 6.64 -15.68 -1.30
CA GLU A 44 5.37 -16.07 -1.92
C GLU A 44 5.15 -17.58 -1.73
N GLY A 45 3.93 -17.98 -1.31
CA GLY A 45 3.60 -19.36 -0.95
C GLY A 45 3.85 -19.74 0.52
N GLN A 46 4.61 -18.94 1.29
CA GLN A 46 4.86 -19.20 2.71
C GLN A 46 3.93 -18.43 3.66
N LEU A 47 3.02 -17.62 3.12
CA LEU A 47 2.18 -16.73 3.92
C LEU A 47 1.37 -17.51 4.96
N LYS A 48 0.72 -18.61 4.57
CA LYS A 48 -0.10 -19.44 5.50
C LYS A 48 0.70 -19.86 6.72
N ASN A 49 1.85 -20.51 6.51
CA ASN A 49 2.69 -21.01 7.59
C ASN A 49 3.19 -19.87 8.49
N SER A 50 3.49 -18.72 7.89
CA SER A 50 3.92 -17.52 8.63
C SER A 50 2.78 -16.99 9.51
N MET A 51 1.54 -16.92 9.01
CA MET A 51 0.38 -16.48 9.78
C MET A 51 0.10 -17.40 10.96
N ASP A 52 0.17 -18.73 10.74
CA ASP A 52 0.01 -19.73 11.80
C ASP A 52 1.10 -19.54 12.88
N SER A 53 2.35 -19.30 12.46
CA SER A 53 3.48 -19.08 13.37
C SER A 53 3.32 -17.78 14.17
N LEU A 54 2.95 -16.67 13.53
CA LEU A 54 2.72 -15.38 14.18
C LEU A 54 1.60 -15.47 15.24
N ARG A 55 0.58 -16.28 14.97
CA ARG A 55 -0.50 -16.53 15.91
C ARG A 55 -0.01 -17.36 17.10
N ALA A 56 0.78 -18.42 16.85
CA ALA A 56 1.32 -19.30 17.88
C ALA A 56 2.26 -18.59 18.85
N ILE A 57 3.09 -17.66 18.37
CA ILE A 57 4.01 -16.86 19.20
C ILE A 57 3.33 -15.66 19.86
N LYS A 58 2.03 -15.46 19.66
CA LYS A 58 1.25 -14.35 20.19
C LYS A 58 1.86 -13.00 19.84
N ILE A 59 2.24 -12.80 18.55
CA ILE A 59 2.72 -11.51 18.07
C ILE A 59 1.73 -10.40 18.43
N GLY A 60 2.19 -9.20 18.87
CA GLY A 60 1.30 -8.11 19.23
C GLY A 60 0.56 -7.49 18.05
N GLY A 61 1.15 -7.58 16.88
CA GLY A 61 0.61 -7.10 15.60
C GLY A 61 1.73 -7.05 14.57
N PHE A 62 1.36 -6.83 13.31
CA PHE A 62 2.35 -6.77 12.24
C PHE A 62 1.90 -5.92 11.06
N ASN A 63 2.89 -5.36 10.36
CA ASN A 63 2.65 -4.76 9.07
C ASN A 63 2.87 -5.80 7.95
N VAL A 64 2.18 -5.56 6.84
CA VAL A 64 2.24 -6.39 5.65
C VAL A 64 2.66 -5.55 4.45
N THR A 65 3.71 -5.98 3.76
CA THR A 65 4.11 -5.35 2.51
C THR A 65 4.05 -6.33 1.34
N MET A 66 4.56 -5.94 0.20
CA MET A 66 4.62 -6.75 -1.01
C MET A 66 5.27 -8.13 -0.72
N PRO A 67 4.76 -9.22 -1.30
CA PRO A 67 3.61 -9.32 -2.21
C PRO A 67 2.26 -9.59 -1.51
N HIS A 68 2.19 -9.56 -0.17
CA HIS A 68 1.18 -10.21 0.65
C HIS A 68 -0.05 -9.36 0.99
N LYS A 69 -0.07 -8.05 0.68
CA LYS A 69 -1.15 -7.13 1.12
C LYS A 69 -2.57 -7.56 0.75
N VAL A 70 -2.74 -8.27 -0.37
CA VAL A 70 -4.04 -8.83 -0.80
C VAL A 70 -4.27 -10.19 -0.15
N ALA A 71 -3.31 -11.10 -0.27
CA ALA A 71 -3.45 -12.47 0.18
C ALA A 71 -3.59 -12.62 1.72
N VAL A 72 -3.11 -11.64 2.50
CA VAL A 72 -3.23 -11.68 3.96
C VAL A 72 -4.69 -11.68 4.43
N LEU A 73 -5.61 -11.20 3.61
CA LEU A 73 -7.03 -11.15 3.95
C LEU A 73 -7.66 -12.53 4.14
N ASP A 74 -7.09 -13.56 3.52
CA ASP A 74 -7.55 -14.96 3.67
C ASP A 74 -7.19 -15.54 5.05
N TYR A 75 -6.38 -14.83 5.87
CA TYR A 75 -5.81 -15.32 7.12
C TYR A 75 -6.12 -14.45 8.34
N VAL A 76 -6.92 -13.39 8.16
CA VAL A 76 -7.37 -12.52 9.26
C VAL A 76 -8.80 -12.86 9.66
N ASP A 77 -9.16 -12.55 10.91
CA ASP A 77 -10.48 -12.86 11.45
C ASP A 77 -11.52 -11.78 11.13
N SER A 78 -11.07 -10.53 10.93
CA SER A 78 -11.92 -9.40 10.62
C SER A 78 -11.12 -8.26 9.97
N SER A 79 -11.81 -7.34 9.35
CA SER A 79 -11.22 -6.15 8.72
C SER A 79 -12.13 -4.93 8.88
N ASP A 80 -11.54 -3.74 8.77
CA ASP A 80 -12.29 -2.50 8.74
C ASP A 80 -12.89 -2.21 7.35
N LYS A 81 -13.77 -1.21 7.29
CA LYS A 81 -14.42 -0.79 6.03
C LYS A 81 -13.43 -0.34 4.95
N ILE A 82 -12.30 0.23 5.35
CA ILE A 82 -11.26 0.67 4.40
C ILE A 82 -10.61 -0.55 3.74
N VAL A 83 -10.29 -1.58 4.52
CA VAL A 83 -9.77 -2.85 3.96
C VAL A 83 -10.78 -3.48 3.01
N GLU A 84 -12.06 -3.51 3.36
CA GLU A 84 -13.12 -4.02 2.48
C GLU A 84 -13.19 -3.26 1.15
N MET A 85 -13.07 -1.93 1.18
CA MET A 85 -13.04 -1.10 -0.02
C MET A 85 -11.77 -1.32 -0.85
N VAL A 86 -10.60 -1.35 -0.20
CA VAL A 86 -9.31 -1.52 -0.86
C VAL A 86 -9.13 -2.95 -1.38
N GLY A 87 -9.62 -3.95 -0.65
CA GLY A 87 -9.33 -5.36 -0.88
C GLY A 87 -7.85 -5.68 -0.65
N ALA A 88 -7.22 -5.00 0.30
CA ALA A 88 -5.84 -5.24 0.74
C ALA A 88 -5.61 -4.64 2.13
N ALA A 89 -4.73 -5.24 2.93
CA ALA A 89 -4.32 -4.74 4.23
C ALA A 89 -2.80 -4.52 4.28
N ASN A 90 -2.37 -3.54 5.06
CA ASN A 90 -0.95 -3.29 5.36
C ASN A 90 -0.64 -3.36 6.86
N THR A 91 -1.65 -3.49 7.71
CA THR A 91 -1.51 -3.50 9.17
C THR A 91 -2.48 -4.51 9.75
N VAL A 92 -2.00 -5.34 10.66
CA VAL A 92 -2.80 -6.33 11.38
C VAL A 92 -2.51 -6.18 12.88
N ASN A 93 -3.57 -5.99 13.66
CA ASN A 93 -3.51 -6.00 15.11
C ASN A 93 -3.90 -7.40 15.62
N ASN A 94 -3.25 -7.85 16.68
CA ASN A 94 -3.60 -9.10 17.37
C ASN A 94 -4.28 -8.77 18.70
N GLU A 95 -5.54 -9.15 18.82
CA GLU A 95 -6.32 -9.03 20.05
C GLU A 95 -6.71 -10.44 20.49
N ASP A 96 -6.02 -10.92 21.53
CA ASP A 96 -6.26 -12.24 22.12
C ASP A 96 -6.28 -13.41 21.12
N GLY A 97 -5.35 -13.38 20.17
CA GLY A 97 -5.20 -14.41 19.13
C GLY A 97 -6.06 -14.18 17.90
N LYS A 98 -6.91 -13.15 17.85
CA LYS A 98 -7.67 -12.74 16.68
C LYS A 98 -6.94 -11.63 15.92
N PHE A 99 -6.84 -11.77 14.62
CA PHE A 99 -6.20 -10.83 13.73
C PHE A 99 -7.21 -9.89 13.08
N TYR A 100 -7.07 -8.60 13.36
CA TYR A 100 -7.88 -7.51 12.80
C TYR A 100 -7.07 -6.72 11.79
N ALA A 101 -7.52 -6.68 10.54
CA ALA A 101 -6.80 -6.05 9.44
C ALA A 101 -7.24 -4.60 9.21
N TYR A 102 -6.25 -3.75 8.92
CA TYR A 102 -6.40 -2.32 8.63
C TYR A 102 -5.60 -1.95 7.38
N ASN A 103 -5.96 -0.82 6.77
CA ASN A 103 -5.18 -0.24 5.68
C ASN A 103 -4.89 1.23 5.95
N THR A 104 -3.66 1.52 6.37
CA THR A 104 -3.18 2.88 6.64
C THR A 104 -2.57 3.56 5.41
N ASP A 105 -2.40 2.85 4.28
CA ASP A 105 -1.85 3.42 3.05
C ASP A 105 -2.79 4.48 2.47
N VAL A 106 -4.12 4.33 2.64
CA VAL A 106 -5.12 5.28 2.15
C VAL A 106 -4.89 6.66 2.76
N VAL A 107 -4.86 6.74 4.08
CA VAL A 107 -4.62 7.99 4.81
C VAL A 107 -3.20 8.48 4.57
N GLY A 108 -2.21 7.58 4.60
CA GLY A 108 -0.80 7.90 4.37
C GLY A 108 -0.54 8.52 3.00
N PHE A 109 -1.34 8.19 1.99
CA PHE A 109 -1.23 8.78 0.66
C PHE A 109 -1.89 10.16 0.58
N ILE A 110 -3.11 10.31 1.09
CA ILE A 110 -3.90 11.52 0.86
C ILE A 110 -3.54 12.67 1.81
N GLU A 111 -3.20 12.35 3.06
CA GLU A 111 -2.95 13.35 4.09
C GLU A 111 -1.84 14.37 3.74
N PRO A 112 -0.68 13.98 3.16
CA PRO A 112 0.33 14.94 2.72
C PRO A 112 -0.15 15.91 1.64
N LEU A 113 -1.12 15.50 0.80
CA LEU A 113 -1.73 16.38 -0.21
C LEU A 113 -2.67 17.40 0.44
N HIS A 114 -3.49 16.95 1.41
CA HIS A 114 -4.36 17.82 2.20
C HIS A 114 -3.55 18.85 3.00
N GLN A 115 -2.48 18.45 3.67
CA GLN A 115 -1.61 19.36 4.42
C GLN A 115 -0.99 20.45 3.53
N ARG A 116 -0.70 20.12 2.27
CA ARG A 116 -0.24 21.08 1.27
C ARG A 116 -1.36 21.85 0.57
N LYS A 117 -2.63 21.59 0.93
CA LYS A 117 -3.82 22.22 0.34
C LYS A 117 -3.88 22.06 -1.18
N ILE A 118 -3.47 20.88 -1.69
CA ILE A 118 -3.52 20.57 -3.11
C ILE A 118 -4.98 20.25 -3.45
N ASP A 119 -5.57 21.04 -4.34
CA ASP A 119 -6.90 20.78 -4.90
C ASP A 119 -6.76 19.79 -6.06
N LEU A 120 -7.36 18.62 -5.90
CA LEU A 120 -7.33 17.54 -6.90
C LEU A 120 -8.47 17.62 -7.92
N ASN A 121 -9.31 18.66 -7.86
CA ASN A 121 -10.43 18.83 -8.78
C ASN A 121 -9.97 18.96 -10.23
N GLY A 122 -10.55 18.18 -11.12
CA GLY A 122 -10.19 18.14 -12.53
C GLY A 122 -8.94 17.33 -12.87
N TYR A 123 -8.23 16.78 -11.87
CA TYR A 123 -6.96 16.09 -12.12
C TYR A 123 -7.14 14.84 -13.01
N GLU A 124 -6.25 14.72 -13.98
CA GLU A 124 -5.92 13.49 -14.67
C GLU A 124 -4.74 12.82 -13.94
N VAL A 125 -4.95 11.62 -13.44
CA VAL A 125 -3.98 10.87 -12.63
C VAL A 125 -3.38 9.74 -13.44
N LEU A 126 -2.06 9.54 -13.33
CA LEU A 126 -1.37 8.36 -13.85
C LEU A 126 -0.86 7.50 -12.69
N ILE A 127 -1.33 6.25 -12.62
CA ILE A 127 -0.86 5.26 -11.65
C ILE A 127 0.00 4.22 -12.36
N LEU A 128 1.26 4.10 -11.92
CA LEU A 128 2.17 3.06 -12.36
C LEU A 128 2.07 1.88 -11.36
N GLY A 129 1.58 0.74 -11.85
CA GLY A 129 1.32 -0.44 -11.02
C GLY A 129 -0.16 -0.68 -10.73
N ALA A 130 -0.48 -1.93 -10.33
CA ALA A 130 -1.84 -2.36 -10.00
C ALA A 130 -1.85 -3.37 -8.83
N GLY A 131 -0.98 -3.14 -7.84
CA GLY A 131 -0.89 -3.94 -6.60
C GLY A 131 -1.71 -3.36 -5.46
N GLY A 132 -1.46 -3.85 -4.24
CA GLY A 132 -2.16 -3.40 -3.02
C GLY A 132 -2.01 -1.89 -2.77
N ALA A 133 -0.83 -1.31 -3.02
CA ALA A 133 -0.62 0.13 -2.90
C ALA A 133 -1.46 0.93 -3.91
N ALA A 134 -1.51 0.50 -5.18
CA ALA A 134 -2.35 1.14 -6.19
C ALA A 134 -3.84 1.15 -5.80
N ARG A 135 -4.32 0.06 -5.21
CA ARG A 135 -5.71 -0.05 -4.71
C ARG A 135 -5.98 0.96 -3.60
N ALA A 136 -5.05 1.12 -2.65
CA ALA A 136 -5.16 2.11 -1.58
C ALA A 136 -5.18 3.55 -2.13
N VAL A 137 -4.31 3.87 -3.10
CA VAL A 137 -4.29 5.17 -3.79
C VAL A 137 -5.63 5.44 -4.48
N VAL A 138 -6.19 4.45 -5.19
CA VAL A 138 -7.50 4.57 -5.85
C VAL A 138 -8.62 4.85 -4.85
N VAL A 139 -8.65 4.14 -3.73
CA VAL A 139 -9.64 4.38 -2.67
C VAL A 139 -9.45 5.78 -2.06
N ALA A 140 -8.23 6.22 -1.81
CA ALA A 140 -7.94 7.57 -1.33
C ALA A 140 -8.47 8.63 -2.31
N LEU A 141 -8.15 8.49 -3.60
CA LEU A 141 -8.61 9.40 -4.65
C LEU A 141 -10.13 9.40 -4.85
N SER A 142 -10.81 8.28 -4.57
CA SER A 142 -12.27 8.20 -4.67
C SER A 142 -13.01 9.00 -3.60
N GLN A 143 -12.32 9.36 -2.51
CA GLN A 143 -12.87 10.22 -1.45
C GLN A 143 -12.74 11.71 -1.80
N GLU A 144 -11.97 12.04 -2.85
CA GLU A 144 -11.75 13.39 -3.33
C GLU A 144 -12.80 13.77 -4.38
N LYS A 145 -13.13 15.07 -4.42
CA LYS A 145 -14.09 15.58 -5.39
C LYS A 145 -13.41 15.89 -6.73
N GLY A 146 -14.07 15.52 -7.80
CA GLY A 146 -13.77 16.06 -9.13
C GLY A 146 -12.55 15.46 -9.83
N ILE A 147 -12.01 14.31 -9.38
CA ILE A 147 -11.00 13.58 -10.16
C ILE A 147 -11.57 13.29 -11.56
N SER A 148 -10.88 13.76 -12.59
CA SER A 148 -11.36 13.66 -13.97
C SER A 148 -11.24 12.24 -14.52
N LYS A 149 -10.06 11.63 -14.35
CA LYS A 149 -9.75 10.31 -14.89
C LYS A 149 -8.50 9.70 -14.23
N ILE A 150 -8.47 8.38 -14.12
CA ILE A 150 -7.29 7.62 -13.66
C ILE A 150 -6.80 6.72 -14.80
N ASN A 151 -5.57 6.98 -15.27
CA ASN A 151 -4.87 6.12 -16.21
C ASN A 151 -4.02 5.11 -15.42
N ILE A 152 -4.04 3.86 -15.85
CA ILE A 152 -3.35 2.75 -15.21
C ILE A 152 -2.41 2.12 -16.21
N VAL A 153 -1.18 1.85 -15.80
CA VAL A 153 -0.26 0.98 -16.53
C VAL A 153 0.33 -0.07 -15.61
N ASN A 154 0.31 -1.32 -16.05
CA ASN A 154 0.91 -2.43 -15.33
C ASN A 154 1.26 -3.56 -16.30
N ARG A 155 2.31 -4.34 -16.01
CA ARG A 155 2.75 -5.45 -16.86
C ARG A 155 1.72 -6.59 -16.96
N ASN A 156 0.98 -6.83 -15.88
CA ASN A 156 -0.07 -7.86 -15.83
C ASN A 156 -1.41 -7.20 -16.12
N ILE A 157 -2.03 -7.60 -17.24
CA ILE A 157 -3.29 -7.03 -17.72
C ILE A 157 -4.46 -7.35 -16.79
N ASP A 158 -4.49 -8.55 -16.19
CA ASP A 158 -5.59 -8.94 -15.29
C ASP A 158 -5.59 -8.06 -14.04
N ARG A 159 -4.41 -7.74 -13.49
CA ARG A 159 -4.31 -6.80 -12.37
C ARG A 159 -4.77 -5.40 -12.75
N SER A 160 -4.44 -4.93 -13.96
CA SER A 160 -4.93 -3.64 -14.48
C SER A 160 -6.44 -3.63 -14.61
N THR A 161 -7.01 -4.69 -15.14
CA THR A 161 -8.46 -4.84 -15.30
C THR A 161 -9.18 -4.87 -13.95
N ASN A 162 -8.65 -5.61 -12.98
CA ASN A 162 -9.20 -5.65 -11.63
C ASN A 162 -9.14 -4.28 -10.94
N LEU A 163 -8.04 -3.51 -11.14
CA LEU A 163 -7.94 -2.15 -10.61
C LEU A 163 -8.90 -1.19 -11.32
N ALA A 164 -9.05 -1.30 -12.64
CA ALA A 164 -10.00 -0.50 -13.42
C ALA A 164 -11.45 -0.76 -12.97
N ASN A 165 -11.80 -2.01 -12.71
CA ASN A 165 -13.11 -2.37 -12.18
C ASN A 165 -13.35 -1.74 -10.80
N LEU A 166 -12.35 -1.74 -9.91
CA LEU A 166 -12.43 -1.05 -8.63
C LEU A 166 -12.66 0.46 -8.80
N ILE A 167 -11.88 1.13 -9.67
CA ILE A 167 -12.02 2.56 -9.98
C ILE A 167 -13.45 2.87 -10.43
N ASN A 168 -13.98 2.10 -11.38
CA ASN A 168 -15.33 2.29 -11.91
C ASN A 168 -16.41 2.03 -10.83
N LYS A 169 -16.23 1.01 -9.98
CA LYS A 169 -17.12 0.72 -8.84
C LYS A 169 -17.17 1.88 -7.84
N LEU A 170 -16.07 2.61 -7.68
CA LEU A 170 -15.97 3.78 -6.81
C LEU A 170 -16.45 5.08 -7.47
N GLY A 171 -17.04 5.01 -8.67
CA GLY A 171 -17.61 6.16 -9.37
C GLY A 171 -16.59 7.01 -10.14
N LEU A 172 -15.34 6.58 -10.27
CA LEU A 172 -14.30 7.24 -11.03
C LEU A 172 -14.16 6.64 -12.43
N ARG A 173 -13.47 7.34 -13.33
CA ARG A 173 -13.21 6.89 -14.70
C ARG A 173 -11.84 6.24 -14.79
N ALA A 174 -11.80 4.95 -15.15
CA ALA A 174 -10.57 4.21 -15.40
C ALA A 174 -10.21 4.18 -16.89
N ASN A 175 -8.92 4.21 -17.18
CA ASN A 175 -8.36 3.98 -18.50
C ASN A 175 -7.07 3.15 -18.37
N ILE A 176 -7.02 1.97 -18.99
CA ILE A 176 -5.81 1.15 -19.05
C ILE A 176 -5.01 1.60 -20.26
N ILE A 177 -3.75 1.97 -20.05
CA ILE A 177 -2.87 2.44 -21.12
C ILE A 177 -1.76 1.43 -21.42
N SER A 178 -1.23 1.49 -22.64
CA SER A 178 -0.05 0.72 -23.03
C SER A 178 1.23 1.30 -22.42
N HIS A 179 2.31 0.50 -22.38
CA HIS A 179 3.62 1.00 -21.96
C HIS A 179 4.16 2.08 -22.92
N ASP A 180 3.82 2.02 -24.20
CA ASP A 180 4.26 2.98 -25.21
C ASP A 180 3.64 4.35 -25.00
N ASP A 181 2.46 4.42 -24.38
CA ASP A 181 1.75 5.68 -24.11
C ASP A 181 2.19 6.35 -22.81
N ILE A 182 3.04 5.71 -21.97
CA ILE A 182 3.40 6.24 -20.64
C ILE A 182 3.90 7.68 -20.74
N GLN A 183 4.87 7.96 -21.63
CA GLN A 183 5.48 9.29 -21.70
C GLN A 183 4.48 10.38 -22.11
N LYS A 184 3.62 10.06 -23.07
CA LYS A 184 2.56 10.97 -23.55
C LYS A 184 1.53 11.25 -22.45
N ILE A 185 1.13 10.20 -21.72
CA ILE A 185 0.14 10.33 -20.64
C ILE A 185 0.76 11.05 -19.43
N ALA A 186 2.02 10.74 -19.08
CA ALA A 186 2.74 11.41 -18.00
C ALA A 186 2.81 12.93 -18.22
N PHE A 187 3.11 13.35 -19.46
CA PHE A 187 3.22 14.78 -19.81
C PHE A 187 1.93 15.59 -19.52
N ARG A 188 0.77 14.97 -19.68
CA ARG A 188 -0.53 15.65 -19.47
C ARG A 188 -1.17 15.37 -18.11
N SER A 189 -0.60 14.42 -17.33
CA SER A 189 -1.13 14.08 -16.01
C SER A 189 -0.77 15.16 -14.99
N ASN A 190 -1.76 15.52 -14.16
CA ASN A 190 -1.56 16.46 -13.05
C ASN A 190 -0.94 15.78 -11.83
N LEU A 191 -1.16 14.48 -11.68
CA LEU A 191 -0.59 13.68 -10.61
C LEU A 191 -0.08 12.35 -11.17
N ILE A 192 1.15 12.00 -10.82
CA ILE A 192 1.78 10.73 -11.18
C ILE A 192 2.13 9.98 -9.89
N VAL A 193 1.64 8.75 -9.78
CA VAL A 193 1.86 7.91 -8.59
C VAL A 193 2.56 6.62 -9.00
N ASN A 194 3.79 6.44 -8.54
CA ASN A 194 4.52 5.19 -8.73
C ASN A 194 4.22 4.23 -7.55
N THR A 195 3.50 3.16 -7.83
CA THR A 195 3.20 2.09 -6.88
C THR A 195 3.97 0.79 -7.19
N THR A 196 4.97 0.89 -8.08
CA THR A 196 5.86 -0.22 -8.44
C THR A 196 7.16 -0.15 -7.64
N PRO A 197 7.94 -1.24 -7.57
CA PRO A 197 9.27 -1.21 -6.98
C PRO A 197 10.33 -0.54 -7.87
N LEU A 198 10.01 -0.17 -9.12
CA LEU A 198 10.95 0.47 -10.04
C LEU A 198 11.38 1.84 -9.51
N GLY A 199 12.68 2.10 -9.54
CA GLY A 199 13.27 3.30 -8.95
C GLY A 199 13.71 3.16 -7.50
N MET A 200 13.45 2.02 -6.84
CA MET A 200 13.92 1.78 -5.45
C MET A 200 15.41 1.44 -5.36
N LYS A 201 15.98 0.80 -6.37
CA LYS A 201 17.38 0.33 -6.39
C LYS A 201 18.01 0.68 -7.73
N ASN A 202 18.49 1.90 -7.92
CA ASN A 202 19.24 2.34 -9.12
C ASN A 202 18.63 1.88 -10.47
N GLU A 203 17.36 1.50 -10.47
CA GLU A 203 16.62 1.12 -11.67
C GLU A 203 16.12 2.38 -12.37
N GLU A 204 16.08 2.33 -13.70
CA GLU A 204 15.52 3.44 -14.47
C GLU A 204 14.04 3.63 -14.16
N SER A 205 13.65 4.88 -13.99
CA SER A 205 12.23 5.24 -13.86
C SER A 205 11.49 4.90 -15.15
N LEU A 206 10.24 4.45 -15.03
CA LEU A 206 9.35 4.30 -16.18
C LEU A 206 9.04 5.62 -16.90
N ILE A 207 9.26 6.73 -16.22
CA ILE A 207 8.98 8.07 -16.73
C ILE A 207 10.29 8.84 -16.88
N LYS A 208 10.51 9.39 -18.08
CA LYS A 208 11.66 10.24 -18.37
C LYS A 208 11.41 11.63 -17.80
N SER A 209 12.45 12.30 -17.30
CA SER A 209 12.32 13.68 -16.77
C SER A 209 11.74 14.67 -17.79
N SER A 210 11.99 14.46 -19.09
CA SER A 210 11.41 15.25 -20.18
C SER A 210 9.89 15.07 -20.36
N SER A 211 9.31 14.06 -19.76
CA SER A 211 7.87 13.74 -19.83
C SER A 211 7.08 14.27 -18.63
N ILE A 212 7.72 15.03 -17.75
CA ILE A 212 7.07 15.72 -16.62
C ILE A 212 6.96 17.20 -17.01
N SER A 213 5.72 17.68 -17.11
CA SER A 213 5.49 19.13 -17.31
C SER A 213 5.96 19.90 -16.07
N LYS A 214 6.60 21.07 -16.30
CA LYS A 214 7.04 21.96 -15.21
C LYS A 214 5.85 22.64 -14.55
#